data_490405521f9274faef4224f0956aa103
#
_entry.id   490405521f9274faef4224f0956aa103
#
_cell.length_a   1.000
_cell.length_b   1.000
_cell.length_c   1.000
_cell.angle_alpha   90.00
_cell.angle_beta   90.00
_cell.angle_gamma   90.00
#
_symmetry.space_group_name_H-M   'P 1'
#
loop_
_entity.id
_entity.type
_entity.pdbx_description
1 polymer ?
#
loop_
_entity_poly.entity_id
_entity_poly.type
_entity_poly.pdbx_seq_one_letter_code
_entity_poly.pdbx_strand_id
1 'polypeptide(L)'
;MIADVREAFQAAVTEALGREVEISEPVLLAGGASKEAWAVDADGEPLLVRRAAVGVIHRHTLSLAHEFEVLRAAFETGVKVPRPYGYVADLAGREAFVMERLEGETIGRRIVQKPELEAARGLLPAQLAEELAKVHAIPAERLPFLTAAAIERMVEELDEVDEPHPAIELGLWWLRENRPPARQPVVCHGDFRIGNVVVDEHGLVGLLDWGFAHLDDPVRDLSFGLVRAWRFGMDSRRLGGIGDVEPYLERYNELTGLEVRPEELDYWELAGNVAWAIGCLTQAQRHLSGLDRSVELAILGRLGSEVEYEICHLLERAAA
;
A
#
# COMPACT_ATOMS: atom_id res chain seq x y z
N MET A 1 13.64 19.55 25.26
CA MET A 1 13.11 19.22 23.91
C MET A 1 13.54 17.85 23.40
N ILE A 2 14.84 17.50 23.26
CA ILE A 2 15.26 16.15 22.82
C ILE A 2 15.01 15.10 23.92
N ALA A 3 15.30 15.42 25.19
CA ALA A 3 15.01 14.54 26.33
C ALA A 3 13.50 14.19 26.43
N ASP A 4 12.62 15.18 26.25
CA ASP A 4 11.16 14.98 26.29
C ASP A 4 10.66 14.00 25.21
N VAL A 5 11.28 14.00 24.01
CA VAL A 5 10.87 13.10 22.93
C VAL A 5 11.25 11.66 23.26
N ARG A 6 12.49 11.42 23.73
CA ARG A 6 12.93 10.07 24.09
C ARG A 6 12.10 9.49 25.23
N GLU A 7 11.79 10.29 26.25
CA GLU A 7 10.94 9.86 27.37
C GLU A 7 9.52 9.48 26.89
N ALA A 8 8.94 10.25 25.96
CA ALA A 8 7.64 9.93 25.39
C ALA A 8 7.66 8.61 24.60
N PHE A 9 8.72 8.37 23.79
CA PHE A 9 8.90 7.09 23.09
C PHE A 9 9.13 5.93 24.07
N GLN A 10 9.93 6.14 25.11
CA GLN A 10 10.16 5.17 26.18
C GLN A 10 8.83 4.71 26.82
N ALA A 11 7.98 5.66 27.20
CA ALA A 11 6.68 5.37 27.78
C ALA A 11 5.76 4.63 26.80
N ALA A 12 5.69 5.08 25.56
CA ALA A 12 4.87 4.47 24.51
C ALA A 12 5.29 3.02 24.20
N VAL A 13 6.60 2.76 24.10
CA VAL A 13 7.11 1.40 23.84
C VAL A 13 6.87 0.48 25.05
N THR A 14 7.09 0.97 26.26
CA THR A 14 6.78 0.26 27.51
C THR A 14 5.29 -0.13 27.58
N GLU A 15 4.39 0.81 27.26
CA GLU A 15 2.94 0.56 27.21
C GLU A 15 2.60 -0.50 26.16
N ALA A 16 3.09 -0.35 24.94
CA ALA A 16 2.80 -1.25 23.84
C ALA A 16 3.30 -2.69 24.08
N LEU A 17 4.46 -2.84 24.72
CA LEU A 17 5.04 -4.15 25.05
C LEU A 17 4.46 -4.74 26.36
N GLY A 18 3.79 -3.94 27.19
CA GLY A 18 3.27 -4.36 28.49
C GLY A 18 4.35 -4.75 29.50
N ARG A 19 5.59 -4.28 29.30
CA ARG A 19 6.73 -4.51 30.19
C ARG A 19 7.70 -3.33 30.16
N GLU A 20 8.39 -3.09 31.26
CA GLU A 20 9.49 -2.12 31.31
C GLU A 20 10.60 -2.53 30.36
N VAL A 21 11.10 -1.56 29.58
CA VAL A 21 12.20 -1.74 28.62
C VAL A 21 13.09 -0.52 28.59
N GLU A 22 14.34 -0.67 28.19
CA GLU A 22 15.19 0.46 27.82
C GLU A 22 15.25 0.58 26.30
N ILE A 23 14.99 1.78 25.76
CA ILE A 23 15.06 2.00 24.32
C ILE A 23 16.34 2.75 23.92
N SER A 24 16.81 2.47 22.70
CA SER A 24 17.81 3.28 22.02
C SER A 24 17.27 4.70 21.75
N GLU A 25 18.14 5.60 21.28
CA GLU A 25 17.66 6.89 20.74
C GLU A 25 16.75 6.65 19.53
N PRO A 26 15.51 7.22 19.50
CA PRO A 26 14.62 7.07 18.37
C PRO A 26 15.19 7.72 17.10
N VAL A 27 15.21 6.98 15.99
CA VAL A 27 15.72 7.45 14.71
C VAL A 27 14.58 7.54 13.70
N LEU A 28 14.30 8.75 13.21
CA LEU A 28 13.33 8.94 12.14
C LEU A 28 13.87 8.36 10.84
N LEU A 29 13.15 7.39 10.28
CA LEU A 29 13.49 6.81 9.00
C LEU A 29 13.01 7.71 7.85
N ALA A 30 13.83 7.80 6.80
CA ALA A 30 13.45 8.51 5.59
C ALA A 30 12.39 7.71 4.82
N GLY A 31 11.33 8.36 4.40
CA GLY A 31 10.26 7.76 3.59
C GLY A 31 8.94 7.66 4.35
N GLY A 32 7.85 7.96 3.64
CA GLY A 32 6.49 7.96 4.14
C GLY A 32 5.91 9.37 4.23
N ALA A 33 5.29 9.83 3.13
CA ALA A 33 4.67 11.17 3.08
C ALA A 33 3.49 11.32 4.07
N SER A 34 2.94 10.20 4.55
CA SER A 34 1.69 10.20 5.33
C SER A 34 1.86 9.96 6.82
N LYS A 35 2.94 9.31 7.23
CA LYS A 35 3.14 8.87 8.60
C LYS A 35 4.63 8.84 8.90
N GLU A 36 5.01 9.20 10.11
CA GLU A 36 6.38 9.09 10.56
C GLU A 36 6.68 7.63 10.94
N ALA A 37 7.84 7.14 10.53
CA ALA A 37 8.36 5.83 10.91
C ALA A 37 9.65 6.03 11.73
N TRP A 38 9.63 5.61 12.99
CA TRP A 38 10.74 5.76 13.91
C TRP A 38 11.31 4.40 14.29
N ALA A 39 12.59 4.19 14.04
CA ALA A 39 13.29 3.00 14.49
C ALA A 39 13.76 3.19 15.95
N VAL A 40 13.50 2.17 16.77
CA VAL A 40 14.00 2.06 18.14
C VAL A 40 14.45 0.61 18.40
N ASP A 41 15.41 0.40 19.27
CA ASP A 41 15.73 -0.93 19.79
C ASP A 41 15.33 -0.94 21.27
N ALA A 42 14.51 -1.92 21.65
CA ALA A 42 14.06 -2.10 23.05
C ALA A 42 14.73 -3.36 23.62
N ASP A 43 15.66 -3.19 24.54
CA ASP A 43 16.48 -4.28 25.11
C ASP A 43 17.17 -5.16 24.01
N GLY A 44 17.54 -4.56 22.88
CA GLY A 44 18.12 -5.23 21.73
C GLY A 44 17.11 -5.82 20.73
N GLU A 45 15.81 -5.69 20.97
CA GLU A 45 14.75 -6.05 20.03
C GLU A 45 14.46 -4.88 19.07
N PRO A 46 14.61 -5.07 17.73
CA PRO A 46 14.36 -4.01 16.77
C PRO A 46 12.87 -3.74 16.59
N LEU A 47 12.44 -2.52 16.87
CA LEU A 47 11.05 -2.07 16.77
C LEU A 47 10.89 -0.90 15.79
N LEU A 48 9.69 -0.77 15.27
CA LEU A 48 9.24 0.38 14.51
C LEU A 48 8.04 1.03 15.21
N VAL A 49 8.15 2.33 15.46
CA VAL A 49 7.04 3.14 15.96
C VAL A 49 6.50 3.94 14.78
N ARG A 50 5.26 3.65 14.39
CA ARG A 50 4.54 4.38 13.35
C ARG A 50 3.68 5.44 14.01
N ARG A 51 3.91 6.72 13.71
CA ARG A 51 3.22 7.85 14.32
C ARG A 51 2.52 8.71 13.27
N ALA A 52 1.34 9.22 13.59
CA ALA A 52 0.60 10.12 12.71
C ALA A 52 1.45 11.33 12.32
N ALA A 53 1.48 11.70 11.04
CA ALA A 53 2.09 12.94 10.59
C ALA A 53 1.22 14.15 10.94
N VAL A 54 1.77 15.35 10.77
CA VAL A 54 0.99 16.59 10.88
C VAL A 54 0.22 16.80 9.58
N GLY A 55 -1.11 16.84 9.66
CA GLY A 55 -1.99 17.10 8.52
C GLY A 55 -2.68 15.84 7.95
N VAL A 56 -3.77 16.07 7.21
CA VAL A 56 -4.53 15.02 6.52
C VAL A 56 -3.88 14.77 5.16
N ILE A 57 -3.54 13.53 4.86
CA ILE A 57 -2.79 13.18 3.66
C ILE A 57 -3.69 12.69 2.54
N HIS A 58 -4.60 11.78 2.86
CA HIS A 58 -5.68 11.32 1.99
C HIS A 58 -6.95 11.21 2.81
N ARG A 59 -8.08 11.68 2.25
CA ARG A 59 -9.38 11.63 2.94
C ARG A 59 -9.87 10.20 3.22
N HIS A 60 -9.35 9.21 2.48
CA HIS A 60 -9.81 7.82 2.51
C HIS A 60 -8.78 6.86 3.12
N THR A 61 -7.75 7.37 3.81
CA THR A 61 -6.88 6.52 4.60
C THR A 61 -7.49 6.21 5.95
N LEU A 62 -7.23 5.01 6.43
CA LEU A 62 -7.60 4.61 7.78
C LEU A 62 -6.90 5.48 8.82
N SER A 63 -7.56 5.72 9.97
CA SER A 63 -6.87 6.22 11.16
C SER A 63 -5.78 5.23 11.58
N LEU A 64 -4.78 5.69 12.34
CA LEU A 64 -3.76 4.78 12.84
C LEU A 64 -4.31 3.68 13.73
N ALA A 65 -5.37 3.96 14.50
CA ALA A 65 -6.08 2.96 15.28
C ALA A 65 -6.67 1.86 14.39
N HIS A 66 -7.36 2.24 13.31
CA HIS A 66 -7.94 1.29 12.37
C HIS A 66 -6.87 0.53 11.57
N GLU A 67 -5.78 1.20 11.16
CA GLU A 67 -4.64 0.54 10.49
C GLU A 67 -4.00 -0.51 11.39
N PHE A 68 -3.82 -0.21 12.69
CA PHE A 68 -3.32 -1.16 13.67
C PHE A 68 -4.24 -2.39 13.81
N GLU A 69 -5.56 -2.19 13.82
CA GLU A 69 -6.52 -3.30 13.88
C GLU A 69 -6.47 -4.19 12.62
N VAL A 70 -6.28 -3.60 11.44
CA VAL A 70 -6.08 -4.37 10.19
C VAL A 70 -4.78 -5.15 10.26
N LEU A 71 -3.67 -4.52 10.66
CA LEU A 71 -2.37 -5.18 10.83
C LEU A 71 -2.47 -6.36 11.81
N ARG A 72 -3.18 -6.17 12.93
CA ARG A 72 -3.41 -7.22 13.92
C ARG A 72 -4.23 -8.39 13.35
N ALA A 73 -5.31 -8.10 12.63
CA ALA A 73 -6.12 -9.11 11.97
C ALA A 73 -5.32 -9.90 10.93
N ALA A 74 -4.47 -9.22 10.14
CA ALA A 74 -3.58 -9.84 9.17
C ALA A 74 -2.56 -10.76 9.87
N PHE A 75 -1.91 -10.29 10.93
CA PHE A 75 -0.97 -11.10 11.72
C PHE A 75 -1.63 -12.36 12.29
N GLU A 76 -2.81 -12.24 12.89
CA GLU A 76 -3.56 -13.36 13.48
C GLU A 76 -4.08 -14.34 12.44
N THR A 77 -4.27 -13.91 11.18
CA THR A 77 -4.65 -14.78 10.05
C THR A 77 -3.42 -15.47 9.41
N GLY A 78 -2.22 -15.14 9.89
CA GLY A 78 -0.97 -15.73 9.41
C GLY A 78 -0.43 -15.11 8.14
N VAL A 79 -0.84 -13.89 7.81
CA VAL A 79 -0.19 -13.07 6.78
C VAL A 79 1.20 -12.69 7.26
N LYS A 80 2.20 -12.74 6.39
CA LYS A 80 3.54 -12.22 6.69
C LYS A 80 3.47 -10.71 6.83
N VAL A 81 3.45 -10.22 8.05
CA VAL A 81 3.45 -8.81 8.42
C VAL A 81 4.33 -8.59 9.64
N PRO A 82 4.78 -7.36 9.90
CA PRO A 82 5.41 -7.02 11.17
C PRO A 82 4.51 -7.41 12.34
N ARG A 83 5.07 -8.05 13.36
CA ARG A 83 4.32 -8.36 14.58
C ARG A 83 3.81 -7.08 15.23
N PRO A 84 2.48 -6.90 15.41
CA PRO A 84 1.93 -5.75 16.12
C PRO A 84 2.10 -5.94 17.64
N TYR A 85 2.60 -4.93 18.33
CA TYR A 85 2.75 -4.97 19.79
C TYR A 85 1.64 -4.20 20.48
N GLY A 86 1.41 -2.95 20.12
CA GLY A 86 0.37 -2.14 20.76
C GLY A 86 0.11 -0.81 20.07
N TYR A 87 -1.14 -0.34 20.21
CA TYR A 87 -1.56 1.00 19.80
C TYR A 87 -1.40 1.96 20.99
N VAL A 88 -0.91 3.16 20.70
CA VAL A 88 -0.66 4.22 21.66
C VAL A 88 -1.46 5.46 21.24
N ALA A 89 -2.46 5.83 22.06
CA ALA A 89 -3.38 6.92 21.72
C ALA A 89 -2.72 8.30 21.69
N ASP A 90 -1.67 8.49 22.49
CA ASP A 90 -0.94 9.76 22.58
C ASP A 90 0.56 9.53 22.73
N LEU A 91 1.28 9.69 21.63
CA LEU A 91 2.73 9.83 21.60
C LEU A 91 3.09 11.28 21.27
N ALA A 92 3.33 12.10 22.27
CA ALA A 92 3.64 13.52 22.12
C ALA A 92 2.59 14.27 21.24
N GLY A 93 1.31 14.13 21.61
CA GLY A 93 0.18 14.81 20.98
C GLY A 93 -0.37 14.13 19.72
N ARG A 94 0.07 12.91 19.37
CA ARG A 94 -0.34 12.20 18.16
C ARG A 94 -0.48 10.70 18.39
N GLU A 95 -1.41 10.08 17.68
CA GLU A 95 -1.56 8.62 17.67
C GLU A 95 -0.31 7.91 17.15
N ALA A 96 -0.02 6.74 17.70
CA ALA A 96 1.07 5.87 17.25
C ALA A 96 0.70 4.40 17.44
N PHE A 97 1.46 3.51 16.83
CA PHE A 97 1.51 2.11 17.18
C PHE A 97 2.93 1.56 17.06
N VAL A 98 3.20 0.51 17.84
CA VAL A 98 4.49 -0.17 17.89
C VAL A 98 4.36 -1.52 17.22
N MET A 99 5.31 -1.82 16.34
CA MET A 99 5.41 -3.10 15.66
C MET A 99 6.87 -3.54 15.51
N GLU A 100 7.08 -4.79 15.14
CA GLU A 100 8.38 -5.33 14.76
C GLU A 100 8.99 -4.51 13.61
N ARG A 101 10.30 -4.30 13.64
CA ARG A 101 11.05 -3.76 12.52
C ARG A 101 11.64 -4.91 11.72
N LEU A 102 11.01 -5.22 10.58
CA LEU A 102 11.49 -6.24 9.67
C LEU A 102 12.81 -5.81 9.01
N GLU A 103 13.70 -6.76 8.83
CA GLU A 103 14.96 -6.56 8.09
C GLU A 103 14.79 -6.95 6.62
N GLY A 104 15.38 -6.17 5.71
CA GLY A 104 15.34 -6.41 4.27
C GLY A 104 15.28 -5.12 3.45
N GLU A 105 15.14 -5.28 2.16
CA GLU A 105 14.98 -4.16 1.22
C GLU A 105 13.50 -3.78 1.09
N THR A 106 13.20 -2.50 1.26
CA THR A 106 11.83 -1.93 1.18
C THR A 106 11.64 -1.00 -0.01
N ILE A 107 12.74 -0.59 -0.66
CA ILE A 107 12.67 0.34 -1.80
C ILE A 107 12.35 -0.45 -3.07
N GLY A 108 11.11 -0.33 -3.59
CA GLY A 108 10.62 -1.09 -4.73
C GLY A 108 11.58 -1.07 -5.93
N ARG A 109 12.11 0.10 -6.29
CA ARG A 109 13.12 0.20 -7.36
C ARG A 109 14.36 -0.68 -7.12
N ARG A 110 14.83 -0.77 -5.88
CA ARG A 110 15.98 -1.60 -5.52
C ARG A 110 15.60 -3.07 -5.55
N ILE A 111 14.43 -3.45 -5.06
CA ILE A 111 13.92 -4.83 -5.15
C ILE A 111 13.92 -5.29 -6.60
N VAL A 112 13.44 -4.45 -7.52
CA VAL A 112 13.34 -4.76 -8.95
C VAL A 112 14.70 -4.81 -9.65
N GLN A 113 15.66 -3.97 -9.27
CA GLN A 113 16.89 -3.74 -10.03
C GLN A 113 18.17 -4.35 -9.42
N LYS A 114 18.22 -4.62 -8.11
CA LYS A 114 19.41 -5.15 -7.45
C LYS A 114 19.75 -6.58 -7.92
N PRO A 115 20.96 -6.84 -8.40
CA PRO A 115 21.37 -8.20 -8.83
C PRO A 115 21.29 -9.23 -7.69
N GLU A 116 21.59 -8.82 -6.47
CA GLU A 116 21.60 -9.69 -5.28
C GLU A 116 20.22 -10.27 -4.97
N LEU A 117 19.15 -9.61 -5.43
CA LEU A 117 17.77 -10.03 -5.24
C LEU A 117 17.19 -10.78 -6.45
N GLU A 118 18.01 -11.16 -7.44
CA GLU A 118 17.51 -11.84 -8.65
C GLU A 118 16.85 -13.19 -8.33
N ALA A 119 17.46 -13.97 -7.47
CA ALA A 119 16.89 -15.25 -7.02
C ALA A 119 15.60 -15.06 -6.24
N ALA A 120 15.56 -14.07 -5.33
CA ALA A 120 14.37 -13.71 -4.57
C ALA A 120 13.21 -13.28 -5.49
N ARG A 121 13.48 -12.46 -6.51
CA ARG A 121 12.45 -12.06 -7.49
C ARG A 121 11.77 -13.23 -8.17
N GLY A 122 12.47 -14.33 -8.43
CA GLY A 122 11.89 -15.55 -8.99
C GLY A 122 10.85 -16.22 -8.08
N LEU A 123 10.94 -15.99 -6.77
CA LEU A 123 10.03 -16.55 -5.77
C LEU A 123 8.84 -15.63 -5.47
N LEU A 124 9.00 -14.32 -5.66
CA LEU A 124 8.01 -13.32 -5.26
C LEU A 124 6.62 -13.52 -5.89
N PRO A 125 6.44 -13.88 -7.16
CA PRO A 125 5.09 -14.07 -7.71
C PRO A 125 4.25 -15.05 -6.91
N ALA A 126 4.77 -16.23 -6.61
CA ALA A 126 4.06 -17.23 -5.82
C ALA A 126 3.87 -16.79 -4.37
N GLN A 127 4.91 -16.22 -3.74
CA GLN A 127 4.83 -15.74 -2.34
C GLN A 127 3.85 -14.58 -2.16
N LEU A 128 3.78 -13.65 -3.10
CA LEU A 128 2.79 -12.56 -3.09
C LEU A 128 1.36 -13.10 -3.23
N ALA A 129 1.15 -14.07 -4.12
CA ALA A 129 -0.14 -14.73 -4.26
C ALA A 129 -0.58 -15.44 -2.97
N GLU A 130 0.36 -16.13 -2.30
CA GLU A 130 0.11 -16.81 -1.03
C GLU A 130 -0.31 -15.84 0.07
N GLU A 131 0.38 -14.72 0.20
CA GLU A 131 0.03 -13.74 1.21
C GLU A 131 -1.28 -13.02 0.88
N LEU A 132 -1.53 -12.69 -0.39
CA LEU A 132 -2.77 -12.06 -0.79
C LEU A 132 -4.00 -12.98 -0.58
N ALA A 133 -3.86 -14.30 -0.83
CA ALA A 133 -4.90 -15.26 -0.51
C ALA A 133 -5.24 -15.28 0.99
N LYS A 134 -4.25 -15.11 1.88
CA LYS A 134 -4.48 -14.99 3.33
C LYS A 134 -5.12 -13.65 3.70
N VAL A 135 -4.73 -12.55 3.05
CA VAL A 135 -5.37 -11.23 3.24
C VAL A 135 -6.85 -11.31 2.93
N HIS A 136 -7.20 -11.88 1.78
CA HIS A 136 -8.60 -12.04 1.35
C HIS A 136 -9.39 -13.06 2.20
N ALA A 137 -8.71 -13.89 2.98
CA ALA A 137 -9.34 -14.81 3.94
C ALA A 137 -9.59 -14.16 5.32
N ILE A 138 -9.17 -12.92 5.56
CA ILE A 138 -9.49 -12.20 6.80
C ILE A 138 -11.01 -12.01 6.88
N PRO A 139 -11.69 -12.48 7.95
CA PRO A 139 -13.13 -12.28 8.08
C PRO A 139 -13.48 -10.79 8.18
N ALA A 140 -14.31 -10.29 7.26
CA ALA A 140 -14.69 -8.88 7.20
C ALA A 140 -15.39 -8.39 8.49
N GLU A 141 -16.08 -9.30 9.18
CA GLU A 141 -16.77 -9.02 10.44
C GLU A 141 -15.83 -8.60 11.57
N ARG A 142 -14.55 -8.94 11.46
CA ARG A 142 -13.52 -8.51 12.42
C ARG A 142 -13.13 -7.04 12.26
N LEU A 143 -13.42 -6.46 11.09
CA LEU A 143 -13.02 -5.11 10.68
C LEU A 143 -14.26 -4.30 10.23
N PRO A 144 -15.25 -4.09 11.12
CA PRO A 144 -16.55 -3.51 10.75
C PRO A 144 -16.47 -2.04 10.32
N PHE A 145 -15.35 -1.40 10.50
CA PHE A 145 -15.09 -0.02 10.05
C PHE A 145 -14.63 0.05 8.59
N LEU A 146 -14.27 -1.08 7.96
CA LEU A 146 -13.92 -1.09 6.54
C LEU A 146 -15.16 -0.84 5.69
N THR A 147 -15.01 0.03 4.70
CA THR A 147 -16.07 0.39 3.77
C THR A 147 -15.74 -0.10 2.37
N ALA A 148 -16.76 -0.28 1.55
CA ALA A 148 -16.56 -0.61 0.14
C ALA A 148 -15.87 0.55 -0.59
N ALA A 149 -14.92 0.22 -1.45
CA ALA A 149 -14.40 1.18 -2.42
C ALA A 149 -15.41 1.34 -3.56
N ALA A 150 -15.53 2.57 -4.06
CA ALA A 150 -16.45 2.90 -5.15
C ALA A 150 -15.73 3.75 -6.20
N ILE A 151 -16.05 3.51 -7.48
CA ILE A 151 -15.53 4.34 -8.59
C ILE A 151 -16.04 5.78 -8.44
N GLU A 152 -17.23 5.95 -7.86
CA GLU A 152 -17.84 7.25 -7.59
C GLU A 152 -16.95 8.15 -6.73
N ARG A 153 -16.18 7.58 -5.79
CA ARG A 153 -15.18 8.35 -5.01
C ARG A 153 -14.06 8.92 -5.87
N MET A 154 -13.60 8.15 -6.86
CA MET A 154 -12.60 8.64 -7.80
C MET A 154 -13.09 9.83 -8.60
N VAL A 155 -14.40 9.85 -8.92
CA VAL A 155 -15.03 11.00 -9.59
C VAL A 155 -15.07 12.21 -8.67
N GLU A 156 -15.53 12.05 -7.43
CA GLU A 156 -15.56 13.12 -6.44
C GLU A 156 -14.17 13.69 -6.17
N GLU A 157 -13.14 12.84 -6.10
CA GLU A 157 -11.74 13.28 -5.93
C GLU A 157 -11.22 14.02 -7.17
N LEU A 158 -11.59 13.59 -8.37
CA LEU A 158 -11.20 14.28 -9.61
C LEU A 158 -11.91 15.62 -9.74
N ASP A 159 -13.19 15.72 -9.37
CA ASP A 159 -13.96 16.97 -9.39
C ASP A 159 -13.37 18.05 -8.46
N GLU A 160 -12.61 17.64 -7.42
CA GLU A 160 -11.88 18.58 -6.55
C GLU A 160 -10.59 19.11 -7.19
N VAL A 161 -10.09 18.44 -8.23
CA VAL A 161 -8.96 18.91 -9.03
C VAL A 161 -9.52 19.88 -10.08
N ASP A 162 -9.42 21.18 -9.87
CA ASP A 162 -9.98 22.23 -10.72
C ASP A 162 -9.20 22.38 -12.04
N GLU A 163 -8.93 21.25 -12.72
CA GLU A 163 -8.25 21.17 -14.00
C GLU A 163 -8.85 20.04 -14.85
N PRO A 164 -8.97 20.20 -16.19
CA PRO A 164 -9.49 19.16 -17.06
C PRO A 164 -8.47 18.03 -17.30
N HIS A 165 -8.88 16.79 -17.08
CA HIS A 165 -8.09 15.57 -17.29
C HIS A 165 -8.82 14.57 -18.19
N PRO A 166 -8.94 14.82 -19.52
CA PRO A 166 -9.77 14.02 -20.43
C PRO A 166 -9.44 12.53 -20.45
N ALA A 167 -8.18 12.15 -20.28
CA ALA A 167 -7.78 10.76 -20.25
C ALA A 167 -8.32 10.03 -18.99
N ILE A 168 -8.28 10.70 -17.85
CA ILE A 168 -8.81 10.17 -16.58
C ILE A 168 -10.33 10.08 -16.65
N GLU A 169 -11.00 11.12 -17.16
CA GLU A 169 -12.46 11.14 -17.35
C GLU A 169 -12.92 10.01 -18.29
N LEU A 170 -12.21 9.80 -19.39
CA LEU A 170 -12.49 8.69 -20.32
C LEU A 170 -12.29 7.33 -19.64
N GLY A 171 -11.23 7.17 -18.85
CA GLY A 171 -11.00 5.97 -18.04
C GLY A 171 -12.13 5.71 -17.07
N LEU A 172 -12.58 6.73 -16.31
CA LEU A 172 -13.72 6.64 -15.38
C LEU A 172 -15.01 6.28 -16.09
N TRP A 173 -15.29 6.89 -17.23
CA TRP A 173 -16.45 6.55 -18.06
C TRP A 173 -16.40 5.09 -18.49
N TRP A 174 -15.28 4.64 -19.07
CA TRP A 174 -15.12 3.26 -19.51
C TRP A 174 -15.27 2.24 -18.37
N LEU A 175 -14.70 2.51 -17.20
CA LEU A 175 -14.83 1.66 -16.01
C LEU A 175 -16.29 1.53 -15.55
N ARG A 176 -17.10 2.57 -15.68
CA ARG A 176 -18.54 2.52 -15.35
C ARG A 176 -19.32 1.64 -16.32
N GLU A 177 -19.04 1.81 -17.63
CA GLU A 177 -19.75 1.07 -18.68
C GLU A 177 -19.35 -0.42 -18.77
N ASN A 178 -18.14 -0.77 -18.32
CA ASN A 178 -17.57 -2.12 -18.49
C ASN A 178 -17.34 -2.84 -17.15
N ARG A 179 -18.06 -2.46 -16.11
CA ARG A 179 -17.91 -3.06 -14.78
C ARG A 179 -18.16 -4.57 -14.82
N PRO A 180 -17.20 -5.41 -14.34
CA PRO A 180 -17.39 -6.84 -14.27
C PRO A 180 -18.50 -7.22 -13.29
N PRO A 181 -19.10 -8.43 -13.41
CA PRO A 181 -20.03 -8.94 -12.41
C PRO A 181 -19.42 -8.90 -11.02
N ALA A 182 -20.19 -8.42 -10.04
CA ALA A 182 -19.71 -8.28 -8.67
C ALA A 182 -19.43 -9.65 -8.05
N ARG A 183 -18.26 -9.79 -7.43
CA ARG A 183 -17.92 -10.90 -6.54
C ARG A 183 -18.28 -10.57 -5.10
N GLN A 184 -18.26 -11.60 -4.23
CA GLN A 184 -18.33 -11.38 -2.80
C GLN A 184 -17.13 -10.50 -2.38
N PRO A 185 -17.38 -9.34 -1.74
CA PRO A 185 -16.29 -8.48 -1.28
C PRO A 185 -15.45 -9.17 -0.21
N VAL A 186 -14.15 -8.95 -0.27
CA VAL A 186 -13.17 -9.43 0.70
C VAL A 186 -12.43 -8.24 1.32
N VAL A 187 -11.67 -8.49 2.39
CA VAL A 187 -10.71 -7.51 2.90
C VAL A 187 -9.58 -7.37 1.89
N CYS A 188 -9.43 -6.19 1.31
CA CYS A 188 -8.34 -5.85 0.41
C CYS A 188 -7.28 -5.03 1.13
N HIS A 189 -6.02 -5.21 0.76
CA HIS A 189 -4.90 -4.39 1.21
C HIS A 189 -5.03 -2.93 0.72
N GLY A 190 -5.48 -2.77 -0.51
CA GLY A 190 -5.76 -1.49 -1.16
C GLY A 190 -4.55 -0.75 -1.75
N ASP A 191 -3.33 -1.12 -1.35
CA ASP A 191 -2.07 -0.63 -1.94
C ASP A 191 -1.05 -1.79 -2.09
N PHE A 192 -1.53 -2.94 -2.63
CA PHE A 192 -0.73 -4.15 -2.78
C PHE A 192 0.23 -4.04 -3.96
N ARG A 193 1.46 -3.63 -3.70
CA ARG A 193 2.49 -3.39 -4.71
C ARG A 193 3.90 -3.60 -4.18
N ILE A 194 4.87 -3.73 -5.07
CA ILE A 194 6.28 -4.02 -4.73
C ILE A 194 6.96 -2.94 -3.86
N GLY A 195 6.39 -1.76 -3.76
CA GLY A 195 6.87 -0.71 -2.86
C GLY A 195 6.40 -0.84 -1.41
N ASN A 196 5.49 -1.78 -1.12
CA ASN A 196 4.90 -2.02 0.20
C ASN A 196 5.21 -3.43 0.71
N VAL A 197 6.38 -3.96 0.35
CA VAL A 197 6.88 -5.25 0.83
C VAL A 197 8.30 -5.12 1.37
N VAL A 198 8.69 -6.04 2.23
CA VAL A 198 10.07 -6.25 2.65
C VAL A 198 10.59 -7.53 1.98
N VAL A 199 11.75 -7.46 1.36
CA VAL A 199 12.35 -8.57 0.61
C VAL A 199 13.81 -8.78 1.04
N ASP A 200 14.19 -10.02 1.26
CA ASP A 200 15.59 -10.43 1.45
C ASP A 200 16.04 -11.42 0.35
N GLU A 201 17.18 -12.07 0.54
CA GLU A 201 17.71 -13.08 -0.39
C GLU A 201 16.81 -14.34 -0.50
N HIS A 202 15.89 -14.57 0.44
CA HIS A 202 14.97 -15.71 0.48
C HIS A 202 13.56 -15.38 -0.06
N GLY A 203 13.32 -14.12 -0.43
CA GLY A 203 12.08 -13.63 -1.01
C GLY A 203 11.31 -12.69 -0.08
N LEU A 204 9.99 -12.90 0.02
CA LEU A 204 9.09 -12.04 0.78
C LEU A 204 9.24 -12.25 2.29
N VAL A 205 9.65 -11.19 2.99
CA VAL A 205 9.70 -11.14 4.46
C VAL A 205 8.36 -10.68 5.04
N GLY A 206 7.74 -9.65 4.47
CA GLY A 206 6.43 -9.19 4.94
C GLY A 206 5.81 -8.06 4.12
N LEU A 207 4.51 -7.86 4.34
CA LEU A 207 3.69 -6.81 3.76
C LEU A 207 3.63 -5.60 4.69
N LEU A 208 3.62 -4.39 4.13
CA LEU A 208 3.62 -3.12 4.84
C LEU A 208 2.48 -2.22 4.33
N ASP A 209 2.15 -1.21 5.14
CA ASP A 209 1.27 -0.07 4.78
C ASP A 209 -0.20 -0.44 4.51
N TRP A 210 -0.95 -0.67 5.58
CA TRP A 210 -2.35 -1.07 5.58
C TRP A 210 -3.34 0.11 5.59
N GLY A 211 -2.84 1.32 5.40
CA GLY A 211 -3.66 2.54 5.50
C GLY A 211 -4.77 2.67 4.47
N PHE A 212 -4.73 1.89 3.37
CA PHE A 212 -5.74 1.88 2.32
C PHE A 212 -6.66 0.64 2.33
N ALA A 213 -6.59 -0.18 3.39
CA ALA A 213 -7.43 -1.37 3.47
C ALA A 213 -8.93 -1.03 3.40
N HIS A 214 -9.68 -1.82 2.64
CA HIS A 214 -11.11 -1.62 2.37
C HIS A 214 -11.77 -2.95 1.98
N LEU A 215 -13.07 -2.93 1.70
CA LEU A 215 -13.79 -4.10 1.17
C LEU A 215 -13.99 -3.92 -0.34
N ASP A 216 -13.58 -4.90 -1.15
CA ASP A 216 -13.80 -4.88 -2.60
C ASP A 216 -13.67 -6.30 -3.22
N ASP A 217 -13.80 -6.34 -4.56
CA ASP A 217 -13.49 -7.52 -5.37
C ASP A 217 -12.00 -7.90 -5.22
N PRO A 218 -11.66 -9.15 -4.92
CA PRO A 218 -10.28 -9.57 -4.74
C PRO A 218 -9.39 -9.30 -5.96
N VAL A 219 -9.96 -9.23 -7.17
CA VAL A 219 -9.21 -8.97 -8.40
C VAL A 219 -8.61 -7.55 -8.41
N ARG A 220 -9.19 -6.62 -7.66
CA ARG A 220 -8.64 -5.28 -7.51
C ARG A 220 -7.24 -5.29 -6.90
N ASP A 221 -7.05 -6.00 -5.80
CA ASP A 221 -5.73 -6.13 -5.17
C ASP A 221 -4.75 -6.91 -6.04
N LEU A 222 -5.22 -7.99 -6.70
CA LEU A 222 -4.39 -8.74 -7.66
C LEU A 222 -3.85 -7.85 -8.77
N SER A 223 -4.63 -6.88 -9.22
CA SER A 223 -4.30 -6.02 -10.35
C SER A 223 -3.52 -4.76 -9.97
N PHE A 224 -3.62 -4.28 -8.73
CA PHE A 224 -2.96 -3.03 -8.34
C PHE A 224 -1.43 -3.12 -8.46
N GLY A 225 -0.85 -4.28 -8.17
CA GLY A 225 0.58 -4.54 -8.38
C GLY A 225 1.03 -4.53 -9.85
N LEU A 226 0.09 -4.53 -10.81
CA LEU A 226 0.37 -4.51 -12.25
C LEU A 226 0.52 -3.09 -12.81
N VAL A 227 0.05 -2.07 -12.10
CA VAL A 227 0.16 -0.67 -12.52
C VAL A 227 1.59 -0.35 -12.94
N ARG A 228 1.76 0.27 -14.11
CA ARG A 228 3.08 0.48 -14.73
C ARG A 228 4.05 1.27 -13.86
N ALA A 229 3.54 2.22 -13.07
CA ALA A 229 4.35 3.01 -12.13
C ALA A 229 5.19 2.16 -11.16
N TRP A 230 4.74 0.95 -10.84
CA TRP A 230 5.42 0.03 -9.94
C TRP A 230 6.46 -0.87 -10.60
N ARG A 231 6.59 -0.83 -11.94
CA ARG A 231 7.54 -1.67 -12.69
C ARG A 231 8.96 -1.11 -12.72
N PHE A 232 9.15 0.14 -12.31
CA PHE A 232 10.46 0.83 -12.20
C PHE A 232 11.35 0.68 -13.44
N GLY A 233 10.74 0.74 -14.65
CA GLY A 233 11.42 0.61 -15.94
C GLY A 233 11.60 -0.82 -16.45
N MET A 234 11.11 -1.83 -15.71
CA MET A 234 11.10 -3.24 -16.16
C MET A 234 9.74 -3.59 -16.76
N ASP A 235 9.33 -2.85 -17.80
CA ASP A 235 7.98 -2.89 -18.35
C ASP A 235 7.58 -4.26 -18.92
N SER A 236 8.55 -5.07 -19.37
CA SER A 236 8.32 -6.45 -19.84
C SER A 236 7.90 -7.42 -18.74
N ARG A 237 8.10 -7.06 -17.46
CA ARG A 237 7.68 -7.83 -16.27
C ARG A 237 6.47 -7.17 -15.67
N ARG A 238 5.27 -7.57 -16.13
CA ARG A 238 4.02 -6.88 -15.79
C ARG A 238 3.71 -6.87 -14.30
N LEU A 239 4.06 -7.92 -13.56
CA LEU A 239 3.88 -7.95 -12.10
C LEU A 239 4.99 -7.13 -11.43
N GLY A 240 4.72 -5.84 -11.17
CA GLY A 240 5.57 -4.94 -10.41
C GLY A 240 7.05 -4.87 -10.84
N GLY A 241 7.37 -5.23 -12.10
CA GLY A 241 8.75 -5.30 -12.61
C GLY A 241 9.54 -6.52 -12.13
N ILE A 242 8.92 -7.47 -11.43
CA ILE A 242 9.58 -8.64 -10.84
C ILE A 242 9.38 -9.93 -11.62
N GLY A 243 8.25 -10.08 -12.33
CA GLY A 243 7.93 -11.32 -13.03
C GLY A 243 6.69 -11.23 -13.90
N ASP A 244 6.30 -12.41 -14.42
CA ASP A 244 5.10 -12.60 -15.21
C ASP A 244 3.87 -12.76 -14.33
N VAL A 245 2.69 -12.50 -14.87
CA VAL A 245 1.40 -12.54 -14.16
C VAL A 245 0.92 -13.97 -13.97
N GLU A 246 1.20 -14.85 -14.92
CA GLU A 246 0.66 -16.20 -14.96
C GLU A 246 0.99 -17.03 -13.71
N PRO A 247 2.26 -17.14 -13.22
CA PRO A 247 2.56 -17.90 -12.02
C PRO A 247 1.91 -17.31 -10.76
N TYR A 248 1.75 -15.99 -10.72
CA TYR A 248 1.08 -15.29 -9.62
C TYR A 248 -0.41 -15.62 -9.58
N LEU A 249 -1.08 -15.54 -10.73
CA LEU A 249 -2.51 -15.80 -10.86
C LEU A 249 -2.86 -17.27 -10.66
N GLU A 250 -2.07 -18.18 -11.26
CA GLU A 250 -2.23 -19.63 -11.07
C GLU A 250 -2.16 -20.00 -9.59
N ARG A 251 -1.12 -19.51 -8.89
CA ARG A 251 -0.95 -19.78 -7.47
C ARG A 251 -2.09 -19.23 -6.62
N TYR A 252 -2.56 -18.02 -6.92
CA TYR A 252 -3.70 -17.43 -6.22
C TYR A 252 -4.99 -18.27 -6.43
N ASN A 253 -5.29 -18.64 -7.67
CA ASN A 253 -6.45 -19.46 -8.02
C ASN A 253 -6.42 -20.84 -7.34
N GLU A 254 -5.24 -21.48 -7.29
CA GLU A 254 -5.07 -22.75 -6.56
C GLU A 254 -5.43 -22.65 -5.07
N LEU A 255 -5.02 -21.57 -4.42
CA LEU A 255 -5.20 -21.36 -2.99
C LEU A 255 -6.63 -20.96 -2.61
N THR A 256 -7.28 -20.17 -3.47
CA THR A 256 -8.60 -19.60 -3.16
C THR A 256 -9.76 -20.39 -3.77
N GLY A 257 -9.49 -21.21 -4.79
CA GLY A 257 -10.52 -21.87 -5.58
C GLY A 257 -11.28 -20.91 -6.52
N LEU A 258 -10.82 -19.64 -6.64
CA LEU A 258 -11.33 -18.71 -7.63
C LEU A 258 -10.77 -19.05 -9.02
N GLU A 259 -11.53 -18.73 -10.05
CA GLU A 259 -11.11 -18.92 -11.44
C GLU A 259 -10.93 -17.53 -12.10
N VAL A 260 -10.06 -16.71 -11.49
CA VAL A 260 -9.73 -15.39 -12.05
C VAL A 260 -8.92 -15.59 -13.32
N ARG A 261 -9.36 -14.97 -14.41
CA ARG A 261 -8.71 -15.03 -15.72
C ARG A 261 -7.83 -13.79 -15.95
N PRO A 262 -6.79 -13.89 -16.78
CA PRO A 262 -5.88 -12.76 -17.06
C PRO A 262 -6.62 -11.51 -17.60
N GLU A 263 -7.69 -11.67 -18.38
CA GLU A 263 -8.44 -10.56 -18.96
C GLU A 263 -9.21 -9.76 -17.89
N GLU A 264 -9.55 -10.39 -16.78
CA GLU A 264 -10.22 -9.71 -15.66
C GLU A 264 -9.29 -8.75 -14.92
N LEU A 265 -7.99 -9.00 -14.99
CA LEU A 265 -6.99 -8.11 -14.40
C LEU A 265 -6.91 -6.78 -15.16
N ASP A 266 -7.19 -6.75 -16.46
CA ASP A 266 -7.05 -5.56 -17.31
C ASP A 266 -8.02 -4.44 -16.88
N TYR A 267 -9.27 -4.80 -16.50
CA TYR A 267 -10.23 -3.84 -15.93
C TYR A 267 -9.69 -3.17 -14.66
N TRP A 268 -9.17 -3.98 -13.75
CA TRP A 268 -8.70 -3.48 -12.46
C TRP A 268 -7.32 -2.82 -12.54
N GLU A 269 -6.48 -3.19 -13.51
CA GLU A 269 -5.23 -2.47 -13.82
C GLU A 269 -5.54 -1.05 -14.32
N LEU A 270 -6.56 -0.90 -15.20
CA LEU A 270 -7.04 0.42 -15.61
C LEU A 270 -7.58 1.21 -14.41
N ALA A 271 -8.40 0.60 -13.55
CA ALA A 271 -8.91 1.23 -12.34
C ALA A 271 -7.78 1.68 -11.41
N GLY A 272 -6.72 0.86 -11.26
CA GLY A 272 -5.52 1.20 -10.50
C GLY A 272 -4.75 2.38 -11.08
N ASN A 273 -4.61 2.45 -12.42
CA ASN A 273 -3.97 3.59 -13.08
C ASN A 273 -4.78 4.88 -12.92
N VAL A 274 -6.12 4.81 -13.05
CA VAL A 274 -7.01 5.96 -12.81
C VAL A 274 -6.87 6.46 -11.36
N ALA A 275 -6.94 5.55 -10.38
CA ALA A 275 -6.76 5.90 -8.97
C ALA A 275 -5.39 6.53 -8.70
N TRP A 276 -4.33 5.99 -9.30
CA TRP A 276 -2.97 6.52 -9.15
C TRP A 276 -2.80 7.89 -9.81
N ALA A 277 -3.39 8.12 -10.99
CA ALA A 277 -3.39 9.42 -11.65
C ALA A 277 -4.03 10.49 -10.76
N ILE A 278 -5.22 10.22 -10.23
CA ILE A 278 -5.94 11.12 -9.30
C ILE A 278 -5.10 11.36 -8.03
N GLY A 279 -4.48 10.29 -7.48
CA GLY A 279 -3.58 10.39 -6.35
C GLY A 279 -2.38 11.30 -6.62
N CYS A 280 -1.78 11.23 -7.81
CA CYS A 280 -0.69 12.13 -8.22
C CYS A 280 -1.12 13.59 -8.25
N LEU A 281 -2.31 13.87 -8.80
CA LEU A 281 -2.85 15.23 -8.91
C LEU A 281 -3.16 15.82 -7.52
N THR A 282 -3.86 15.08 -6.68
CA THR A 282 -4.21 15.52 -5.32
C THR A 282 -2.98 15.77 -4.46
N GLN A 283 -1.94 14.94 -4.58
CA GLN A 283 -0.67 15.17 -3.89
C GLN A 283 0.08 16.40 -4.42
N ALA A 284 0.06 16.63 -5.74
CA ALA A 284 0.65 17.83 -6.34
C ALA A 284 -0.05 19.10 -5.85
N GLN A 285 -1.38 19.10 -5.73
CA GLN A 285 -2.14 20.23 -5.19
C GLN A 285 -1.75 20.59 -3.75
N ARG A 286 -1.41 19.62 -2.91
CA ARG A 286 -0.89 19.88 -1.56
C ARG A 286 0.41 20.67 -1.59
N HIS A 287 1.30 20.35 -2.56
CA HIS A 287 2.52 21.13 -2.77
C HIS A 287 2.22 22.54 -3.27
N LEU A 288 1.34 22.65 -4.27
CA LEU A 288 1.00 23.93 -4.91
C LEU A 288 0.26 24.88 -3.97
N SER A 289 -0.64 24.35 -3.14
CA SER A 289 -1.37 25.13 -2.12
C SER A 289 -0.49 25.60 -0.95
N GLY A 290 0.72 25.05 -0.83
CA GLY A 290 1.64 25.36 0.28
C GLY A 290 1.34 24.65 1.58
N LEU A 291 0.37 23.73 1.61
CA LEU A 291 0.06 22.88 2.78
C LEU A 291 1.25 21.98 3.14
N ASP A 292 1.95 21.47 2.12
CA ASP A 292 3.14 20.64 2.30
C ASP A 292 4.11 20.87 1.14
N ARG A 293 5.15 21.67 1.36
CA ARG A 293 6.16 21.98 0.33
C ARG A 293 7.20 20.87 0.26
N SER A 294 6.92 19.85 -0.53
CA SER A 294 7.80 18.72 -0.77
C SER A 294 8.17 18.62 -2.25
N VAL A 295 9.46 18.40 -2.54
CA VAL A 295 9.93 18.10 -3.90
C VAL A 295 9.33 16.79 -4.40
N GLU A 296 9.13 15.81 -3.52
CA GLU A 296 8.51 14.55 -3.83
C GLU A 296 7.06 14.74 -4.34
N LEU A 297 6.25 15.54 -3.63
CA LEU A 297 4.88 15.85 -4.05
C LEU A 297 4.85 16.61 -5.39
N ALA A 298 5.80 17.51 -5.62
CA ALA A 298 5.92 18.23 -6.90
C ALA A 298 6.25 17.27 -8.06
N ILE A 299 7.08 16.25 -7.81
CA ILE A 299 7.43 15.23 -8.83
C ILE A 299 6.20 14.38 -9.17
N LEU A 300 5.36 14.02 -8.19
CA LEU A 300 4.14 13.26 -8.42
C LEU A 300 3.21 13.95 -9.43
N GLY A 301 3.08 15.29 -9.37
CA GLY A 301 2.30 16.04 -10.36
C GLY A 301 2.80 15.89 -11.80
N ARG A 302 4.12 15.69 -11.99
CA ARG A 302 4.69 15.43 -13.32
C ARG A 302 4.42 13.99 -13.80
N LEU A 303 4.29 13.04 -12.88
CA LEU A 303 3.95 11.66 -13.23
C LEU A 303 2.51 11.52 -13.72
N GLY A 304 1.61 12.46 -13.37
CA GLY A 304 0.22 12.47 -13.84
C GLY A 304 0.11 12.25 -15.35
N SER A 305 0.88 12.99 -16.15
CA SER A 305 0.86 12.85 -17.61
C SER A 305 1.35 11.49 -18.13
N GLU A 306 2.31 10.86 -17.44
CA GLU A 306 2.76 9.50 -17.80
C GLU A 306 1.66 8.47 -17.51
N VAL A 307 0.92 8.66 -16.42
CA VAL A 307 -0.19 7.78 -16.06
C VAL A 307 -1.40 7.99 -16.98
N GLU A 308 -1.69 9.24 -17.38
CA GLU A 308 -2.72 9.53 -18.39
C GLU A 308 -2.40 8.86 -19.73
N TYR A 309 -1.14 8.89 -20.17
CA TYR A 309 -0.71 8.14 -21.36
C TYR A 309 -0.97 6.63 -21.22
N GLU A 310 -0.65 6.06 -20.05
CA GLU A 310 -0.90 4.63 -19.79
C GLU A 310 -2.40 4.30 -19.78
N ILE A 311 -3.24 5.17 -19.21
CA ILE A 311 -4.70 5.03 -19.26
C ILE A 311 -5.19 4.95 -20.71
N CYS A 312 -4.74 5.84 -21.62
CA CYS A 312 -5.09 5.82 -23.01
C CYS A 312 -4.64 4.51 -23.69
N HIS A 313 -3.42 4.05 -23.39
CA HIS A 313 -2.89 2.79 -23.93
C HIS A 313 -3.70 1.57 -23.48
N LEU A 314 -4.10 1.51 -22.20
CA LEU A 314 -4.94 0.42 -21.69
C LEU A 314 -6.34 0.44 -22.33
N LEU A 315 -6.93 1.63 -22.55
CA LEU A 315 -8.20 1.78 -23.24
C LEU A 315 -8.14 1.33 -24.70
N GLU A 316 -7.05 1.64 -25.43
CA GLU A 316 -6.81 1.13 -26.79
C GLU A 316 -6.75 -0.40 -26.82
N ARG A 317 -6.06 -1.01 -25.86
CA ARG A 317 -6.01 -2.48 -25.73
C ARG A 317 -7.36 -3.10 -25.44
N ALA A 318 -8.18 -2.46 -24.61
CA ALA A 318 -9.51 -2.95 -24.26
C ALA A 318 -10.52 -2.81 -25.40
N ALA A 319 -10.25 -1.95 -26.39
CA ALA A 319 -11.09 -1.74 -27.57
C ALA A 319 -10.70 -2.64 -28.75
N ALA A 320 -9.54 -3.31 -28.73
CA ALA A 320 -9.01 -4.16 -29.77
C ALA A 320 -9.48 -5.62 -29.66
#